data_736f86eed86d95c224f2b2dc66865e1a
#
_entry.id   736f86eed86d95c224f2b2dc66865e1a
#
_cell.length_a   1.000
_cell.length_b   1.000
_cell.length_c   1.000
_cell.angle_alpha   90.00
_cell.angle_beta   90.00
_cell.angle_gamma   90.00
#
_symmetry.space_group_name_H-M   'P 1'
#
loop_
_entity.id
_entity.type
_entity.pdbx_description
1 polymer ?
#
loop_
_entity_poly.entity_id
_entity_poly.type
_entity_poly.pdbx_seq_one_letter_code
_entity_poly.pdbx_strand_id
1 'polypeptide(L)'
;ALPRPAVAEALDNFEPDLIHVVNPAVLGLGGIWLAKTSGIPLVASYHTHLPKYLEHYGMGMLEPLLWELLKAAHNQAVLNLCTSTAMVAELSEKGIQNTALWQRGVDTELFRPELRNDAMRSRLLGKYDDQGALLLYVGRLSAEKQIERIKPVLDGIPQARLALVGDGPHRQQLEKAFEGTATTFVGYLEGEELASAYASGDAFLFPSSTETLGLVLLEAMAAGCPVVGANRGGIPDIITDGENGCLYEPDGIDGGSASLINASQRLLGNDVERQSLRKAARQEAERWGWAGATQQLRGYYRQVLGESLDLAA
;
A
#
# COMPACT_ATOMS: atom_id res chain seq x y z
N ALA A 1 7.71 3.65 -20.63
CA ALA A 1 8.66 4.39 -21.48
C ALA A 1 9.74 3.43 -21.96
N LEU A 2 10.14 3.51 -23.23
CA LEU A 2 11.31 2.79 -23.73
C LEU A 2 12.60 3.56 -23.36
N PRO A 3 13.69 2.88 -23.01
CA PRO A 3 14.98 3.53 -22.80
C PRO A 3 15.38 4.26 -24.08
N ARG A 4 15.57 5.58 -23.98
CA ARG A 4 16.02 6.41 -25.10
C ARG A 4 17.54 6.61 -25.00
N PRO A 5 18.27 6.85 -26.10
CA PRO A 5 19.68 7.18 -26.05
C PRO A 5 20.02 8.32 -25.08
N ALA A 6 19.13 9.30 -24.93
CA ALA A 6 19.25 10.39 -23.98
C ALA A 6 19.33 9.92 -22.50
N VAL A 7 18.83 8.74 -22.15
CA VAL A 7 18.96 8.19 -20.78
C VAL A 7 20.39 7.71 -20.55
N ALA A 8 21.01 7.06 -21.53
CA ALA A 8 22.40 6.63 -21.44
C ALA A 8 23.34 7.85 -21.34
N GLU A 9 23.13 8.85 -22.22
CA GLU A 9 23.89 10.11 -22.21
C GLU A 9 23.75 10.86 -20.86
N ALA A 10 22.53 10.89 -20.28
CA ALA A 10 22.31 11.51 -18.99
C ALA A 10 23.03 10.77 -17.86
N LEU A 11 23.08 9.43 -17.89
CA LEU A 11 23.83 8.63 -16.91
C LEU A 11 25.34 8.78 -17.09
N ASP A 12 25.83 8.79 -18.31
CA ASP A 12 27.24 9.01 -18.60
C ASP A 12 27.72 10.39 -18.12
N ASN A 13 26.88 11.43 -18.30
CA ASN A 13 27.19 12.79 -17.81
C ASN A 13 27.06 12.93 -16.28
N PHE A 14 26.21 12.11 -15.64
CA PHE A 14 26.00 12.15 -14.18
C PHE A 14 27.06 11.36 -13.42
N GLU A 15 27.72 10.39 -14.07
CA GLU A 15 28.76 9.51 -13.50
C GLU A 15 28.30 8.86 -12.16
N PRO A 16 27.20 8.09 -12.13
CA PRO A 16 26.67 7.54 -10.89
C PRO A 16 27.55 6.44 -10.32
N ASP A 17 27.76 6.44 -9.00
CA ASP A 17 28.43 5.36 -8.28
C ASP A 17 27.54 4.12 -8.11
N LEU A 18 26.22 4.27 -8.20
CA LEU A 18 25.21 3.22 -8.02
C LEU A 18 23.97 3.51 -8.87
N ILE A 19 23.38 2.47 -9.42
CA ILE A 19 22.07 2.55 -10.09
C ILE A 19 21.03 1.79 -9.25
N HIS A 20 19.91 2.47 -8.91
CA HIS A 20 18.77 1.83 -8.27
C HIS A 20 17.59 1.77 -9.23
N VAL A 21 17.15 0.56 -9.57
CA VAL A 21 16.01 0.29 -10.44
C VAL A 21 14.78 -0.01 -9.59
N VAL A 22 13.80 0.87 -9.67
CA VAL A 22 12.51 0.71 -8.99
C VAL A 22 11.54 -0.02 -9.93
N ASN A 23 11.24 -1.26 -9.65
CA ASN A 23 10.55 -2.21 -10.51
C ASN A 23 11.27 -2.47 -11.86
N PRO A 24 11.80 -3.66 -12.12
CA PRO A 24 12.50 -4.00 -13.37
C PRO A 24 11.52 -4.27 -14.52
N ALA A 25 10.62 -3.30 -14.80
CA ALA A 25 9.79 -3.25 -16.00
C ALA A 25 10.58 -2.64 -17.17
N VAL A 26 9.93 -2.22 -18.25
CA VAL A 26 10.57 -1.83 -19.51
C VAL A 26 11.71 -0.80 -19.35
N LEU A 27 11.49 0.28 -18.57
CA LEU A 27 12.54 1.26 -18.28
C LEU A 27 13.60 0.69 -17.34
N GLY A 28 13.17 -0.11 -16.34
CA GLY A 28 14.06 -0.77 -15.41
C GLY A 28 14.99 -1.77 -16.08
N LEU A 29 14.56 -2.51 -17.08
CA LEU A 29 15.42 -3.38 -17.89
C LEU A 29 16.51 -2.58 -18.61
N GLY A 30 16.20 -1.36 -19.07
CA GLY A 30 17.21 -0.44 -19.62
C GLY A 30 18.25 -0.01 -18.56
N GLY A 31 17.81 0.29 -17.34
CA GLY A 31 18.69 0.60 -16.21
C GLY A 31 19.59 -0.58 -15.83
N ILE A 32 19.06 -1.80 -15.80
CA ILE A 32 19.83 -3.03 -15.57
C ILE A 32 20.91 -3.22 -16.65
N TRP A 33 20.53 -3.04 -17.91
CA TRP A 33 21.46 -3.17 -19.03
C TRP A 33 22.59 -2.14 -18.95
N LEU A 34 22.26 -0.87 -18.65
CA LEU A 34 23.25 0.20 -18.49
C LEU A 34 24.18 -0.07 -17.30
N ALA A 35 23.65 -0.43 -16.12
CA ALA A 35 24.47 -0.78 -14.96
C ALA A 35 25.48 -1.88 -15.29
N LYS A 36 25.02 -2.94 -15.98
CA LYS A 36 25.85 -4.07 -16.36
C LYS A 36 26.95 -3.70 -17.38
N THR A 37 26.61 -2.91 -18.39
CA THR A 37 27.57 -2.52 -19.44
C THR A 37 28.60 -1.51 -18.96
N SER A 38 28.22 -0.65 -18.01
CA SER A 38 29.14 0.35 -17.39
C SER A 38 29.85 -0.15 -16.15
N GLY A 39 29.58 -1.38 -15.67
CA GLY A 39 30.21 -1.94 -14.47
C GLY A 39 29.77 -1.24 -13.17
N ILE A 40 28.64 -0.54 -13.17
CA ILE A 40 28.13 0.20 -12.03
C ILE A 40 27.28 -0.74 -11.14
N PRO A 41 27.48 -0.74 -9.79
CA PRO A 41 26.65 -1.53 -8.87
C PRO A 41 25.16 -1.28 -9.04
N LEU A 42 24.36 -2.36 -9.07
CA LEU A 42 22.93 -2.31 -9.27
C LEU A 42 22.18 -2.71 -8.00
N VAL A 43 21.28 -1.86 -7.53
CA VAL A 43 20.24 -2.18 -6.55
C VAL A 43 18.92 -2.26 -7.30
N ALA A 44 18.07 -3.24 -6.98
CA ALA A 44 16.70 -3.30 -7.48
C ALA A 44 15.71 -3.27 -6.32
N SER A 45 14.49 -2.81 -6.55
CA SER A 45 13.43 -2.87 -5.55
C SER A 45 12.12 -3.38 -6.14
N TYR A 46 11.36 -4.13 -5.32
CA TYR A 46 10.11 -4.76 -5.69
C TYR A 46 8.95 -4.07 -4.99
N HIS A 47 8.15 -3.30 -5.75
CA HIS A 47 7.05 -2.48 -5.21
C HIS A 47 5.66 -2.89 -5.68
N THR A 48 5.57 -3.72 -6.71
CA THR A 48 4.30 -4.09 -7.32
C THR A 48 4.27 -5.58 -7.59
N HIS A 49 3.27 -6.26 -7.05
CA HIS A 49 3.11 -7.70 -7.21
C HIS A 49 2.50 -8.04 -8.58
N LEU A 50 3.27 -7.80 -9.64
CA LEU A 50 2.82 -8.01 -11.03
C LEU A 50 2.27 -9.42 -11.30
N PRO A 51 2.86 -10.53 -10.78
CA PRO A 51 2.32 -11.86 -11.01
C PRO A 51 0.87 -12.02 -10.52
N LYS A 52 0.53 -11.53 -9.32
CA LYS A 52 -0.85 -11.58 -8.81
C LYS A 52 -1.82 -10.71 -9.59
N TYR A 53 -1.34 -9.61 -10.19
CA TYR A 53 -2.21 -8.80 -11.06
C TYR A 53 -2.67 -9.58 -12.28
N LEU A 54 -1.83 -10.47 -12.84
CA LEU A 54 -2.23 -11.31 -13.98
C LEU A 54 -3.45 -12.17 -13.68
N GLU A 55 -3.61 -12.68 -12.45
CA GLU A 55 -4.78 -13.44 -12.05
C GLU A 55 -6.06 -12.61 -12.15
N HIS A 56 -6.04 -11.37 -11.61
CA HIS A 56 -7.19 -10.46 -11.64
C HIS A 56 -7.59 -10.00 -13.04
N TYR A 57 -6.64 -10.03 -13.98
CA TYR A 57 -6.88 -9.68 -15.39
C TYR A 57 -7.10 -10.89 -16.30
N GLY A 58 -7.29 -12.10 -15.74
CA GLY A 58 -7.55 -13.33 -16.50
C GLY A 58 -6.33 -13.85 -17.26
N MET A 59 -5.12 -13.41 -16.93
CA MET A 59 -3.87 -13.79 -17.55
C MET A 59 -2.98 -14.68 -16.64
N GLY A 60 -3.54 -15.35 -15.65
CA GLY A 60 -2.79 -16.17 -14.68
C GLY A 60 -1.90 -17.24 -15.31
N MET A 61 -2.25 -17.71 -16.52
CA MET A 61 -1.44 -18.66 -17.28
C MET A 61 -0.01 -18.13 -17.58
N LEU A 62 0.21 -16.83 -17.56
CA LEU A 62 1.49 -16.17 -17.81
C LEU A 62 2.32 -15.97 -16.51
N GLU A 63 1.76 -16.27 -15.36
CA GLU A 63 2.43 -16.07 -14.06
C GLU A 63 3.78 -16.77 -13.95
N PRO A 64 3.93 -18.08 -14.31
CA PRO A 64 5.22 -18.74 -14.23
C PRO A 64 6.29 -18.09 -15.12
N LEU A 65 5.92 -17.69 -16.33
CA LEU A 65 6.83 -16.99 -17.24
C LEU A 65 7.27 -15.64 -16.67
N LEU A 66 6.33 -14.90 -16.11
CA LEU A 66 6.65 -13.59 -15.50
C LEU A 66 7.59 -13.75 -14.31
N TRP A 67 7.42 -14.79 -13.48
CA TRP A 67 8.34 -15.09 -12.39
C TRP A 67 9.78 -15.37 -12.86
N GLU A 68 9.94 -16.15 -13.93
CA GLU A 68 11.28 -16.40 -14.51
C GLU A 68 11.91 -15.11 -15.08
N LEU A 69 11.13 -14.23 -15.71
CA LEU A 69 11.61 -12.95 -16.18
C LEU A 69 12.01 -12.02 -15.01
N LEU A 70 11.20 -11.95 -13.96
CA LEU A 70 11.50 -11.15 -12.76
C LEU A 70 12.76 -11.68 -12.07
N LYS A 71 12.88 -12.99 -11.90
CA LYS A 71 14.06 -13.64 -11.33
C LYS A 71 15.32 -13.33 -12.13
N ALA A 72 15.26 -13.48 -13.47
CA ALA A 72 16.38 -13.17 -14.33
C ALA A 72 16.81 -11.68 -14.23
N ALA A 73 15.85 -10.77 -14.11
CA ALA A 73 16.11 -9.33 -13.97
C ALA A 73 16.67 -8.98 -12.57
N HIS A 74 16.00 -9.43 -11.51
CA HIS A 74 16.38 -9.12 -10.13
C HIS A 74 17.74 -9.72 -9.73
N ASN A 75 18.07 -10.93 -10.24
CA ASN A 75 19.38 -11.56 -9.96
C ASN A 75 20.57 -10.89 -10.67
N GLN A 76 20.34 -9.83 -11.46
CA GLN A 76 21.43 -8.95 -11.91
C GLN A 76 21.83 -7.92 -10.84
N ALA A 77 20.98 -7.68 -9.85
CA ALA A 77 21.25 -6.73 -8.77
C ALA A 77 22.09 -7.39 -7.66
N VAL A 78 22.97 -6.61 -7.06
CA VAL A 78 23.74 -7.03 -5.87
C VAL A 78 22.89 -7.02 -4.62
N LEU A 79 21.77 -6.28 -4.64
CA LEU A 79 20.80 -6.20 -3.55
C LEU A 79 19.38 -5.97 -4.10
N ASN A 80 18.42 -6.72 -3.58
CA ASN A 80 17.00 -6.61 -3.91
C ASN A 80 16.20 -6.14 -2.70
N LEU A 81 15.64 -4.93 -2.75
CA LEU A 81 14.88 -4.34 -1.68
C LEU A 81 13.39 -4.68 -1.80
N CYS A 82 12.82 -5.19 -0.73
CA CYS A 82 11.41 -5.59 -0.63
C CYS A 82 10.69 -4.71 0.39
N THR A 83 9.43 -4.44 0.16
CA THR A 83 8.64 -3.51 1.00
C THR A 83 8.02 -4.16 2.23
N SER A 84 8.01 -5.50 2.32
CA SER A 84 7.45 -6.26 3.43
C SER A 84 8.19 -7.58 3.66
N THR A 85 8.04 -8.14 4.85
CA THR A 85 8.62 -9.45 5.21
C THR A 85 8.04 -10.57 4.35
N ALA A 86 6.75 -10.51 4.03
CA ALA A 86 6.09 -11.44 3.12
C ALA A 86 6.73 -11.40 1.72
N MET A 87 7.07 -10.22 1.22
CA MET A 87 7.74 -10.09 -0.08
C MET A 87 9.18 -10.61 -0.05
N VAL A 88 9.90 -10.40 1.05
CA VAL A 88 11.25 -11.00 1.24
C VAL A 88 11.16 -12.53 1.14
N ALA A 89 10.22 -13.15 1.85
CA ALA A 89 10.02 -14.59 1.84
C ALA A 89 9.63 -15.10 0.43
N GLU A 90 8.61 -14.50 -0.18
CA GLU A 90 8.11 -14.92 -1.49
C GLU A 90 9.17 -14.81 -2.59
N LEU A 91 9.89 -13.67 -2.65
CA LEU A 91 10.94 -13.49 -3.66
C LEU A 91 12.08 -14.49 -3.47
N SER A 92 12.45 -14.80 -2.22
CA SER A 92 13.45 -15.81 -1.91
C SER A 92 13.01 -17.21 -2.35
N GLU A 93 11.75 -17.60 -2.10
CA GLU A 93 11.16 -18.85 -2.57
C GLU A 93 11.14 -18.96 -4.10
N LYS A 94 10.91 -17.86 -4.80
CA LYS A 94 10.97 -17.77 -6.27
C LYS A 94 12.40 -17.75 -6.82
N GLY A 95 13.42 -17.80 -5.95
CA GLY A 95 14.84 -17.86 -6.32
C GLY A 95 15.47 -16.52 -6.66
N ILE A 96 14.88 -15.41 -6.21
CA ILE A 96 15.50 -14.09 -6.24
C ILE A 96 16.43 -13.99 -5.04
N GLN A 97 17.69 -13.67 -5.30
CA GLN A 97 18.77 -13.65 -4.31
C GLN A 97 18.96 -12.27 -3.67
N ASN A 98 19.69 -12.24 -2.55
CA ASN A 98 20.09 -11.00 -1.86
C ASN A 98 18.91 -10.06 -1.58
N THR A 99 17.82 -10.62 -1.06
CA THR A 99 16.64 -9.86 -0.67
C THR A 99 16.81 -9.24 0.71
N ALA A 100 16.38 -7.98 0.87
CA ALA A 100 16.38 -7.28 2.15
C ALA A 100 15.11 -6.44 2.30
N LEU A 101 14.67 -6.25 3.54
CA LEU A 101 13.51 -5.42 3.85
C LEU A 101 13.91 -3.93 3.82
N TRP A 102 13.18 -3.15 3.01
CA TRP A 102 13.25 -1.69 3.04
C TRP A 102 11.86 -1.12 3.28
N GLN A 103 11.63 -0.69 4.50
CA GLN A 103 10.36 -0.10 4.91
C GLN A 103 10.20 1.29 4.27
N ARG A 104 9.01 1.56 3.75
CA ARG A 104 8.67 2.87 3.19
C ARG A 104 8.11 3.77 4.26
N GLY A 105 8.32 5.08 4.09
CA GLY A 105 7.83 6.06 5.04
C GLY A 105 6.44 6.62 4.70
N VAL A 106 5.78 7.18 5.70
CA VAL A 106 4.58 8.00 5.59
C VAL A 106 4.87 9.42 6.10
N ASP A 107 4.21 10.41 5.51
CA ASP A 107 4.30 11.81 5.96
C ASP A 107 3.34 12.04 7.14
N THR A 108 3.87 11.92 8.36
CA THR A 108 3.10 12.09 9.60
C THR A 108 2.86 13.56 9.96
N GLU A 109 3.49 14.51 9.28
CA GLU A 109 3.20 15.95 9.42
C GLU A 109 2.00 16.33 8.57
N LEU A 110 1.91 15.79 7.34
CA LEU A 110 0.75 15.96 6.47
C LEU A 110 -0.45 15.18 7.01
N PHE A 111 -0.31 13.87 7.23
CA PHE A 111 -1.38 13.01 7.72
C PHE A 111 -1.41 13.07 9.25
N ARG A 112 -2.38 13.84 9.80
CA ARG A 112 -2.51 14.05 11.24
C ARG A 112 -3.98 14.16 11.67
N PRO A 113 -4.33 13.73 12.89
CA PRO A 113 -5.72 13.70 13.37
C PRO A 113 -6.38 15.08 13.46
N GLU A 114 -5.59 16.14 13.64
CA GLU A 114 -6.05 17.54 13.80
C GLU A 114 -6.74 18.09 12.54
N LEU A 115 -6.56 17.43 11.38
CA LEU A 115 -7.22 17.80 10.13
C LEU A 115 -8.68 17.31 10.04
N ARG A 116 -9.18 16.58 11.05
CA ARG A 116 -10.60 16.22 11.14
C ARG A 116 -11.47 17.49 11.14
N ASN A 117 -12.44 17.55 10.23
CA ASN A 117 -13.39 18.65 10.20
C ASN A 117 -14.74 18.25 9.61
N ASP A 118 -15.80 18.98 10.01
CA ASP A 118 -17.17 18.68 9.64
C ASP A 118 -17.47 18.95 8.15
N ALA A 119 -16.78 19.90 7.53
CA ALA A 119 -16.97 20.20 6.11
C ALA A 119 -16.50 19.02 5.23
N MET A 120 -15.33 18.44 5.55
CA MET A 120 -14.86 17.25 4.86
C MET A 120 -15.76 16.06 5.17
N ARG A 121 -16.16 15.86 6.43
CA ARG A 121 -17.09 14.79 6.80
C ARG A 121 -18.41 14.88 6.02
N SER A 122 -18.99 16.08 5.90
CA SER A 122 -20.19 16.29 5.09
C SER A 122 -19.95 15.98 3.60
N ARG A 123 -18.80 16.34 3.04
CA ARG A 123 -18.43 16.02 1.66
C ARG A 123 -18.32 14.49 1.45
N LEU A 124 -17.76 13.77 2.40
CA LEU A 124 -17.63 12.31 2.37
C LEU A 124 -18.99 11.60 2.49
N LEU A 125 -19.89 12.12 3.32
CA LEU A 125 -21.27 11.61 3.45
C LEU A 125 -22.12 11.89 2.20
N GLY A 126 -21.85 12.99 1.48
CA GLY A 126 -22.61 13.41 0.30
C GLY A 126 -24.05 13.72 0.65
N LYS A 127 -25.00 12.93 0.13
CA LYS A 127 -26.45 13.09 0.37
C LYS A 127 -26.97 12.35 1.60
N TYR A 128 -26.12 11.58 2.28
CA TYR A 128 -26.52 10.77 3.42
C TYR A 128 -26.33 11.54 4.74
N ASP A 129 -27.11 11.14 5.74
CA ASP A 129 -27.04 11.71 7.09
C ASP A 129 -25.82 11.18 7.87
N ASP A 130 -25.45 11.90 8.92
CA ASP A 130 -24.38 11.54 9.85
C ASP A 130 -24.93 10.79 11.08
N GLN A 131 -25.79 9.78 10.86
CA GLN A 131 -26.40 8.98 11.94
C GLN A 131 -25.62 7.70 12.27
N GLY A 132 -24.57 7.39 11.51
CA GLY A 132 -23.81 6.16 11.69
C GLY A 132 -22.33 6.32 11.43
N ALA A 133 -21.61 5.21 11.45
CA ALA A 133 -20.18 5.20 11.19
C ALA A 133 -19.88 5.53 9.73
N LEU A 134 -18.93 6.45 9.51
CA LEU A 134 -18.38 6.76 8.18
C LEU A 134 -17.17 5.88 7.88
N LEU A 135 -17.39 4.88 7.05
CA LEU A 135 -16.34 4.01 6.51
C LEU A 135 -15.65 4.68 5.34
N LEU A 136 -14.34 4.53 5.25
CA LEU A 136 -13.55 5.05 4.14
C LEU A 136 -12.86 3.92 3.38
N TYR A 137 -12.78 4.08 2.08
CA TYR A 137 -11.77 3.47 1.23
C TYR A 137 -11.05 4.59 0.48
N VAL A 138 -9.74 4.52 0.40
CA VAL A 138 -8.92 5.44 -0.39
C VAL A 138 -7.98 4.64 -1.27
N GLY A 139 -7.94 4.96 -2.55
CA GLY A 139 -7.05 4.32 -3.50
C GLY A 139 -7.58 4.28 -4.92
N ARG A 140 -6.79 3.66 -5.80
CA ARG A 140 -7.19 3.44 -7.19
C ARG A 140 -8.42 2.52 -7.25
N LEU A 141 -9.43 2.92 -8.01
CA LEU A 141 -10.62 2.10 -8.24
C LEU A 141 -10.33 1.09 -9.37
N SER A 142 -9.78 -0.07 -9.01
CA SER A 142 -9.35 -1.12 -9.94
C SER A 142 -9.64 -2.51 -9.37
N ALA A 143 -9.77 -3.51 -10.25
CA ALA A 143 -10.26 -4.85 -9.90
C ALA A 143 -9.40 -5.56 -8.84
N GLU A 144 -8.06 -5.41 -8.91
CA GLU A 144 -7.14 -6.02 -7.95
C GLU A 144 -7.27 -5.48 -6.51
N LYS A 145 -7.95 -4.33 -6.34
CA LYS A 145 -8.23 -3.75 -5.02
C LYS A 145 -9.45 -4.37 -4.32
N GLN A 146 -10.25 -5.17 -5.03
CA GLN A 146 -11.34 -5.98 -4.49
C GLN A 146 -12.33 -5.16 -3.63
N ILE A 147 -12.65 -3.93 -4.05
CA ILE A 147 -13.44 -2.95 -3.29
C ILE A 147 -14.87 -3.46 -3.02
N GLU A 148 -15.40 -4.29 -3.92
CA GLU A 148 -16.72 -4.93 -3.81
C GLU A 148 -16.87 -5.74 -2.51
N ARG A 149 -15.77 -6.22 -1.91
CA ARG A 149 -15.79 -6.93 -0.62
C ARG A 149 -16.31 -6.07 0.54
N ILE A 150 -16.33 -4.74 0.38
CA ILE A 150 -16.90 -3.83 1.39
C ILE A 150 -18.43 -3.86 1.40
N LYS A 151 -19.08 -4.23 0.29
CA LYS A 151 -20.54 -4.20 0.20
C LYS A 151 -21.24 -5.04 1.29
N PRO A 152 -20.86 -6.29 1.56
CA PRO A 152 -21.44 -7.06 2.67
C PRO A 152 -21.28 -6.40 4.05
N VAL A 153 -20.28 -5.54 4.25
CA VAL A 153 -20.11 -4.79 5.50
C VAL A 153 -21.26 -3.81 5.69
N LEU A 154 -21.71 -3.14 4.62
CA LEU A 154 -22.86 -2.22 4.68
C LEU A 154 -24.17 -2.96 4.98
N ASP A 155 -24.32 -4.19 4.47
CA ASP A 155 -25.47 -5.03 4.78
C ASP A 155 -25.44 -5.51 6.24
N GLY A 156 -24.23 -5.82 6.76
CA GLY A 156 -24.00 -6.26 8.15
C GLY A 156 -24.00 -5.14 9.18
N ILE A 157 -23.86 -3.88 8.75
CA ILE A 157 -23.85 -2.66 9.59
C ILE A 157 -24.76 -1.62 8.92
N PRO A 158 -26.09 -1.75 9.01
CA PRO A 158 -27.02 -0.95 8.20
C PRO A 158 -26.94 0.57 8.38
N GLN A 159 -26.40 1.03 9.52
CA GLN A 159 -26.20 2.47 9.78
C GLN A 159 -24.88 2.99 9.24
N ALA A 160 -23.99 2.13 8.74
CA ALA A 160 -22.73 2.58 8.16
C ALA A 160 -22.94 3.34 6.83
N ARG A 161 -22.10 4.32 6.60
CA ARG A 161 -21.98 5.07 5.34
C ARG A 161 -20.58 4.79 4.78
N LEU A 162 -20.46 4.70 3.46
CA LEU A 162 -19.19 4.44 2.81
C LEU A 162 -18.80 5.62 1.91
N ALA A 163 -17.59 6.11 2.05
CA ALA A 163 -16.99 7.03 1.10
C ALA A 163 -15.85 6.34 0.35
N LEU A 164 -15.94 6.31 -0.99
CA LEU A 164 -14.90 5.83 -1.89
C LEU A 164 -14.15 7.03 -2.44
N VAL A 165 -12.90 7.21 -2.00
CA VAL A 165 -12.01 8.28 -2.41
C VAL A 165 -11.01 7.76 -3.42
N GLY A 166 -10.95 8.37 -4.58
CA GLY A 166 -10.09 7.96 -5.70
C GLY A 166 -10.85 7.83 -6.99
N ASP A 167 -10.13 7.37 -8.03
CA ASP A 167 -10.70 7.10 -9.35
C ASP A 167 -9.97 5.91 -9.99
N GLY A 168 -10.52 5.38 -11.09
CA GLY A 168 -9.89 4.28 -11.80
C GLY A 168 -10.82 3.55 -12.76
N PRO A 169 -10.26 2.60 -13.52
CA PRO A 169 -10.97 1.91 -14.60
C PRO A 169 -12.18 1.08 -14.13
N HIS A 170 -12.25 0.74 -12.84
CA HIS A 170 -13.31 -0.08 -12.26
C HIS A 170 -14.47 0.75 -11.66
N ARG A 171 -14.43 2.09 -11.78
CA ARG A 171 -15.39 2.99 -11.17
C ARG A 171 -16.85 2.67 -11.55
N GLN A 172 -17.13 2.51 -12.84
CA GLN A 172 -18.50 2.24 -13.32
C GLN A 172 -19.07 0.92 -12.77
N GLN A 173 -18.23 -0.11 -12.68
CA GLN A 173 -18.60 -1.40 -12.10
C GLN A 173 -18.90 -1.26 -10.61
N LEU A 174 -18.10 -0.47 -9.89
CA LEU A 174 -18.32 -0.20 -8.47
C LEU A 174 -19.60 0.63 -8.24
N GLU A 175 -19.86 1.66 -9.04
CA GLU A 175 -21.10 2.44 -8.96
C GLU A 175 -22.34 1.53 -9.11
N LYS A 176 -22.30 0.58 -10.04
CA LYS A 176 -23.34 -0.44 -10.20
C LYS A 176 -23.39 -1.42 -9.03
N ALA A 177 -22.24 -1.89 -8.54
CA ALA A 177 -22.17 -2.85 -7.44
C ALA A 177 -22.71 -2.27 -6.13
N PHE A 178 -22.47 -0.98 -5.87
CA PHE A 178 -22.93 -0.27 -4.67
C PHE A 178 -24.26 0.47 -4.85
N GLU A 179 -24.95 0.27 -5.97
CA GLU A 179 -26.27 0.84 -6.19
C GLU A 179 -27.25 0.40 -5.07
N GLY A 180 -28.02 1.34 -4.55
CA GLY A 180 -28.94 1.11 -3.43
C GLY A 180 -28.31 1.11 -2.05
N THR A 181 -26.98 1.22 -1.93
CA THR A 181 -26.28 1.35 -0.64
C THR A 181 -26.01 2.82 -0.30
N ALA A 182 -25.68 3.09 0.98
CA ALA A 182 -25.29 4.42 1.43
C ALA A 182 -23.81 4.71 1.11
N THR A 183 -23.48 4.73 -0.19
CA THR A 183 -22.12 4.93 -0.70
C THR A 183 -21.98 6.23 -1.47
N THR A 184 -20.94 7.00 -1.18
CA THR A 184 -20.54 8.22 -1.88
C THR A 184 -19.23 8.00 -2.65
N PHE A 185 -19.23 8.30 -3.94
CA PHE A 185 -18.03 8.32 -4.79
C PHE A 185 -17.48 9.74 -4.82
N VAL A 186 -16.44 10.00 -4.03
CA VAL A 186 -15.92 11.35 -3.76
C VAL A 186 -15.05 11.87 -4.91
N GLY A 187 -14.42 10.95 -5.65
CA GLY A 187 -13.40 11.27 -6.64
C GLY A 187 -12.01 11.39 -6.04
N TYR A 188 -11.07 11.89 -6.84
CA TYR A 188 -9.67 12.02 -6.45
C TYR A 188 -9.47 13.18 -5.47
N LEU A 189 -8.69 12.94 -4.41
CA LEU A 189 -8.23 13.91 -3.44
C LEU A 189 -6.71 13.81 -3.29
N GLU A 190 -6.05 14.92 -2.92
CA GLU A 190 -4.61 14.97 -2.67
C GLU A 190 -4.26 15.97 -1.56
N GLY A 191 -3.02 15.90 -1.07
CA GLY A 191 -2.50 16.83 -0.07
C GLY A 191 -3.35 16.89 1.20
N GLU A 192 -3.62 18.11 1.68
CA GLU A 192 -4.40 18.31 2.91
C GLU A 192 -5.86 17.87 2.78
N GLU A 193 -6.46 17.91 1.59
CA GLU A 193 -7.83 17.39 1.39
C GLU A 193 -7.88 15.88 1.63
N LEU A 194 -6.89 15.15 1.11
CA LEU A 194 -6.78 13.71 1.34
C LEU A 194 -6.52 13.40 2.83
N ALA A 195 -5.61 14.13 3.46
CA ALA A 195 -5.31 13.96 4.88
C ALA A 195 -6.54 14.26 5.76
N SER A 196 -7.30 15.31 5.43
CA SER A 196 -8.56 15.64 6.09
C SER A 196 -9.63 14.57 5.87
N ALA A 197 -9.68 13.94 4.69
CA ALA A 197 -10.62 12.85 4.42
C ALA A 197 -10.32 11.65 5.35
N TYR A 198 -9.07 11.20 5.45
CA TYR A 198 -8.69 10.15 6.40
C TYR A 198 -9.05 10.52 7.84
N ALA A 199 -8.68 11.72 8.30
CA ALA A 199 -8.94 12.15 9.67
C ALA A 199 -10.44 12.24 9.99
N SER A 200 -11.31 12.48 9.00
CA SER A 200 -12.75 12.66 9.18
C SER A 200 -13.55 11.35 9.13
N GLY A 201 -12.92 10.23 8.73
CA GLY A 201 -13.52 8.90 8.78
C GLY A 201 -13.57 8.29 10.18
N ASP A 202 -14.43 7.29 10.34
CA ASP A 202 -14.54 6.53 11.60
C ASP A 202 -13.80 5.20 11.51
N ALA A 203 -13.68 4.62 10.32
CA ALA A 203 -12.87 3.45 10.01
C ALA A 203 -12.41 3.47 8.55
N PHE A 204 -11.20 3.02 8.31
CA PHE A 204 -10.65 2.80 6.98
C PHE A 204 -10.67 1.30 6.65
N LEU A 205 -11.34 0.92 5.56
CA LEU A 205 -11.44 -0.47 5.13
C LEU A 205 -10.57 -0.69 3.89
N PHE A 206 -9.65 -1.64 4.00
CA PHE A 206 -8.72 -1.97 2.93
C PHE A 206 -8.79 -3.44 2.54
N PRO A 207 -9.70 -3.81 1.60
CA PRO A 207 -10.00 -5.18 1.27
C PRO A 207 -8.98 -5.85 0.35
N SER A 208 -8.02 -5.10 -0.19
CA SER A 208 -7.00 -5.63 -1.11
C SER A 208 -6.16 -6.72 -0.46
N SER A 209 -6.01 -7.86 -1.13
CA SER A 209 -5.18 -8.98 -0.71
C SER A 209 -3.86 -9.11 -1.48
N THR A 210 -3.56 -8.17 -2.38
CA THR A 210 -2.40 -8.22 -3.30
C THR A 210 -1.34 -7.15 -3.00
N GLU A 211 -1.41 -6.55 -1.82
CA GLU A 211 -0.52 -5.45 -1.46
C GLU A 211 0.88 -5.94 -1.09
N THR A 212 1.87 -5.27 -1.62
CA THR A 212 3.26 -5.46 -1.19
C THR A 212 3.57 -4.77 0.14
N LEU A 213 2.83 -3.70 0.47
CA LEU A 213 2.89 -3.00 1.75
C LEU A 213 1.53 -2.42 2.15
N GLY A 214 0.95 -1.51 1.35
CA GLY A 214 -0.30 -0.80 1.67
C GLY A 214 -0.07 0.56 2.33
N LEU A 215 0.64 1.49 1.65
CA LEU A 215 0.94 2.84 2.17
C LEU A 215 -0.30 3.60 2.64
N VAL A 216 -1.45 3.42 1.98
CA VAL A 216 -2.72 4.04 2.36
C VAL A 216 -3.19 3.64 3.77
N LEU A 217 -2.77 2.46 4.28
CA LEU A 217 -3.01 2.07 5.67
C LEU A 217 -2.20 2.96 6.62
N LEU A 218 -0.92 3.18 6.32
CA LEU A 218 -0.06 4.06 7.11
C LEU A 218 -0.56 5.51 7.09
N GLU A 219 -1.07 5.99 5.95
CA GLU A 219 -1.70 7.32 5.83
C GLU A 219 -2.94 7.43 6.71
N ALA A 220 -3.83 6.42 6.67
CA ALA A 220 -5.01 6.36 7.53
C ALA A 220 -4.63 6.33 9.02
N MET A 221 -3.69 5.47 9.40
CA MET A 221 -3.19 5.34 10.77
C MET A 221 -2.54 6.65 11.25
N ALA A 222 -1.72 7.30 10.40
CA ALA A 222 -1.11 8.59 10.70
C ALA A 222 -2.17 9.68 10.93
N ALA A 223 -3.25 9.69 10.15
CA ALA A 223 -4.39 10.59 10.32
C ALA A 223 -5.31 10.20 11.49
N GLY A 224 -4.97 9.18 12.27
CA GLY A 224 -5.77 8.70 13.39
C GLY A 224 -7.08 8.02 12.97
N CYS A 225 -7.18 7.53 11.75
CA CYS A 225 -8.29 6.70 11.31
C CYS A 225 -8.00 5.24 11.62
N PRO A 226 -8.82 4.54 12.40
CA PRO A 226 -8.60 3.12 12.67
C PRO A 226 -8.79 2.29 11.41
N VAL A 227 -8.01 1.21 11.28
CA VAL A 227 -7.91 0.45 10.04
C VAL A 227 -8.40 -0.98 10.17
N VAL A 228 -9.02 -1.49 9.10
CA VAL A 228 -9.28 -2.91 8.88
C VAL A 228 -8.59 -3.32 7.58
N GLY A 229 -7.69 -4.29 7.64
CA GLY A 229 -6.93 -4.77 6.49
C GLY A 229 -6.98 -6.28 6.32
N ALA A 230 -6.67 -6.78 5.13
CA ALA A 230 -6.58 -8.21 4.86
C ALA A 230 -5.34 -8.81 5.56
N ASN A 231 -5.50 -9.98 6.20
CA ASN A 231 -4.37 -10.76 6.73
C ASN A 231 -3.59 -11.41 5.58
N ARG A 232 -2.97 -10.60 4.72
CA ARG A 232 -2.28 -11.05 3.52
C ARG A 232 -1.23 -10.04 3.02
N GLY A 233 -0.19 -10.55 2.35
CA GLY A 233 0.86 -9.72 1.76
C GLY A 233 1.63 -8.93 2.81
N GLY A 234 1.86 -7.64 2.57
CA GLY A 234 2.57 -6.74 3.49
C GLY A 234 1.70 -6.10 4.57
N ILE A 235 0.39 -6.34 4.59
CA ILE A 235 -0.53 -5.71 5.55
C ILE A 235 -0.23 -6.14 7.00
N PRO A 236 0.08 -7.43 7.30
CA PRO A 236 0.45 -7.85 8.67
C PRO A 236 1.76 -7.25 9.19
N ASP A 237 2.60 -6.68 8.34
CA ASP A 237 3.79 -5.95 8.78
C ASP A 237 3.43 -4.58 9.40
N ILE A 238 2.24 -4.04 9.08
CA ILE A 238 1.73 -2.74 9.53
C ILE A 238 0.70 -2.93 10.65
N ILE A 239 -0.22 -3.89 10.50
CA ILE A 239 -1.33 -4.11 11.43
C ILE A 239 -1.04 -5.30 12.34
N THR A 240 -0.99 -5.05 13.64
CA THR A 240 -1.09 -6.07 14.69
C THR A 240 -2.55 -6.15 15.12
N ASP A 241 -3.20 -7.30 14.85
CA ASP A 241 -4.64 -7.47 15.08
C ASP A 241 -5.05 -7.21 16.54
N GLY A 242 -6.01 -6.31 16.72
CA GLY A 242 -6.54 -5.92 18.04
C GLY A 242 -5.66 -4.94 18.82
N GLU A 243 -4.46 -4.59 18.35
CA GLU A 243 -3.56 -3.63 19.01
C GLU A 243 -3.59 -2.26 18.32
N ASN A 244 -3.29 -2.20 17.02
CA ASN A 244 -3.23 -0.95 16.25
C ASN A 244 -4.18 -0.93 15.05
N GLY A 245 -5.00 -1.97 14.89
CA GLY A 245 -6.00 -2.14 13.84
C GLY A 245 -6.66 -3.49 13.92
N CYS A 246 -7.46 -3.85 12.93
CA CYS A 246 -8.07 -5.17 12.83
C CYS A 246 -7.67 -5.86 11.53
N LEU A 247 -7.38 -7.15 11.59
CA LEU A 247 -7.16 -7.99 10.42
C LEU A 247 -8.39 -8.85 10.13
N TYR A 248 -8.65 -9.10 8.85
CA TYR A 248 -9.65 -10.06 8.40
C TYR A 248 -9.03 -11.11 7.49
N GLU A 249 -9.60 -12.33 7.49
CA GLU A 249 -9.16 -13.43 6.63
C GLU A 249 -9.84 -13.34 5.25
N PRO A 250 -9.09 -13.06 4.18
CA PRO A 250 -9.67 -12.85 2.85
C PRO A 250 -10.06 -14.15 2.13
N ASP A 251 -9.56 -15.31 2.55
CA ASP A 251 -9.70 -16.60 1.87
C ASP A 251 -10.78 -17.50 2.48
N GLY A 252 -11.72 -16.97 3.25
CA GLY A 252 -12.87 -17.71 3.78
C GLY A 252 -13.79 -18.26 2.68
N ILE A 253 -14.64 -19.23 3.03
CA ILE A 253 -15.60 -19.89 2.11
C ILE A 253 -16.50 -18.86 1.39
N ASP A 254 -16.81 -17.76 2.07
CA ASP A 254 -17.61 -16.62 1.59
C ASP A 254 -16.78 -15.49 0.96
N GLY A 255 -15.52 -15.78 0.59
CA GLY A 255 -14.57 -14.77 0.10
C GLY A 255 -14.12 -13.79 1.20
N GLY A 256 -14.18 -14.21 2.47
CA GLY A 256 -13.80 -13.41 3.63
C GLY A 256 -14.81 -12.37 4.09
N SER A 257 -16.03 -12.39 3.54
CA SER A 257 -17.08 -11.40 3.88
C SER A 257 -17.44 -11.41 5.37
N ALA A 258 -17.71 -12.58 5.97
CA ALA A 258 -18.01 -12.70 7.39
C ALA A 258 -16.85 -12.21 8.27
N SER A 259 -15.60 -12.53 7.90
CA SER A 259 -14.42 -12.06 8.61
C SER A 259 -14.28 -10.54 8.55
N LEU A 260 -14.50 -9.92 7.37
CA LEU A 260 -14.43 -8.47 7.20
C LEU A 260 -15.56 -7.76 7.97
N ILE A 261 -16.78 -8.31 7.96
CA ILE A 261 -17.89 -7.79 8.78
C ILE A 261 -17.53 -7.82 10.26
N ASN A 262 -17.06 -8.97 10.76
CA ASN A 262 -16.70 -9.13 12.17
C ASN A 262 -15.57 -8.18 12.59
N ALA A 263 -14.50 -8.04 11.78
CA ALA A 263 -13.43 -7.10 12.04
C ALA A 263 -13.91 -5.65 12.07
N SER A 264 -14.82 -5.28 11.14
CA SER A 264 -15.42 -3.94 11.10
C SER A 264 -16.32 -3.67 12.30
N GLN A 265 -17.15 -4.64 12.70
CA GLN A 265 -18.01 -4.54 13.89
C GLN A 265 -17.18 -4.43 15.17
N ARG A 266 -16.13 -5.22 15.32
CA ARG A 266 -15.21 -5.16 16.45
C ARG A 266 -14.57 -3.77 16.57
N LEU A 267 -14.11 -3.20 15.46
CA LEU A 267 -13.50 -1.88 15.44
C LEU A 267 -14.50 -0.76 15.77
N LEU A 268 -15.76 -0.89 15.32
CA LEU A 268 -16.79 0.14 15.50
C LEU A 268 -17.58 0.00 16.82
N GLY A 269 -17.63 -1.19 17.41
CA GLY A 269 -18.58 -1.54 18.45
C GLY A 269 -18.36 -0.91 19.83
N ASN A 270 -17.14 -0.44 20.12
CA ASN A 270 -16.80 0.12 21.45
C ASN A 270 -15.95 1.39 21.28
N ASP A 271 -16.46 2.51 21.76
CA ASP A 271 -15.78 3.81 21.65
C ASP A 271 -14.43 3.85 22.38
N VAL A 272 -14.32 3.20 23.54
CA VAL A 272 -13.07 3.17 24.32
C VAL A 272 -12.00 2.36 23.58
N GLU A 273 -12.35 1.20 23.07
CA GLU A 273 -11.43 0.38 22.26
C GLU A 273 -11.04 1.08 20.96
N ARG A 274 -12.01 1.72 20.28
CA ARG A 274 -11.72 2.48 19.07
C ARG A 274 -10.74 3.63 19.32
N GLN A 275 -10.88 4.35 20.42
CA GLN A 275 -9.93 5.41 20.80
C GLN A 275 -8.54 4.85 21.13
N SER A 276 -8.46 3.69 21.79
CA SER A 276 -7.20 3.00 22.03
C SER A 276 -6.52 2.60 20.72
N LEU A 277 -7.27 1.98 19.79
CA LEU A 277 -6.79 1.60 18.47
C LEU A 277 -6.31 2.81 17.66
N ARG A 278 -7.04 3.93 17.67
CA ARG A 278 -6.65 5.20 17.04
C ARG A 278 -5.28 5.68 17.52
N LYS A 279 -5.08 5.68 18.83
CA LYS A 279 -3.82 6.12 19.45
C LYS A 279 -2.67 5.19 19.08
N ALA A 280 -2.88 3.89 19.19
CA ALA A 280 -1.86 2.90 18.85
C ALA A 280 -1.53 2.91 17.35
N ALA A 281 -2.53 3.05 16.48
CA ALA A 281 -2.34 3.23 15.05
C ALA A 281 -1.45 4.44 14.71
N ARG A 282 -1.73 5.60 15.32
CA ARG A 282 -0.91 6.81 15.15
C ARG A 282 0.53 6.57 15.61
N GLN A 283 0.73 5.98 16.79
CA GLN A 283 2.06 5.67 17.32
C GLN A 283 2.84 4.71 16.39
N GLU A 284 2.16 3.74 15.80
CA GLU A 284 2.79 2.85 14.82
C GLU A 284 3.18 3.61 13.56
N ALA A 285 2.29 4.43 12.99
CA ALA A 285 2.59 5.21 11.80
C ALA A 285 3.79 6.17 12.01
N GLU A 286 3.98 6.71 13.21
CA GLU A 286 5.13 7.56 13.55
C GLU A 286 6.46 6.81 13.48
N ARG A 287 6.47 5.49 13.70
CA ARG A 287 7.67 4.66 13.53
C ARG A 287 8.05 4.48 12.06
N TRP A 288 7.08 4.64 11.17
CA TRP A 288 7.24 4.53 9.71
C TRP A 288 7.51 5.89 9.05
N GLY A 289 8.17 6.84 9.74
CA GLY A 289 8.47 8.16 9.17
C GLY A 289 9.49 8.11 8.03
N TRP A 290 9.41 9.07 7.10
CA TRP A 290 10.32 9.16 5.94
C TRP A 290 11.80 9.24 6.30
N ALA A 291 12.13 9.86 7.44
CA ALA A 291 13.53 9.97 7.89
C ALA A 291 14.17 8.59 8.12
N GLY A 292 13.47 7.68 8.83
CA GLY A 292 13.93 6.32 9.08
C GLY A 292 14.06 5.51 7.78
N ALA A 293 13.05 5.56 6.90
CA ALA A 293 13.07 4.87 5.62
C ALA A 293 14.24 5.33 4.72
N THR A 294 14.50 6.63 4.70
CA THR A 294 15.61 7.21 3.93
C THR A 294 16.97 6.84 4.53
N GLN A 295 17.09 6.86 5.85
CA GLN A 295 18.33 6.46 6.52
C GLN A 295 18.64 4.98 6.27
N GLN A 296 17.64 4.10 6.33
CA GLN A 296 17.79 2.68 6.01
C GLN A 296 18.28 2.49 4.56
N LEU A 297 17.68 3.19 3.58
CA LEU A 297 18.08 3.12 2.19
C LEU A 297 19.53 3.59 1.98
N ARG A 298 19.93 4.70 2.62
CA ARG A 298 21.30 5.19 2.60
C ARG A 298 22.29 4.18 3.19
N GLY A 299 21.88 3.46 4.25
CA GLY A 299 22.65 2.36 4.82
C GLY A 299 22.92 1.25 3.81
N TYR A 300 21.89 0.82 3.08
CA TYR A 300 22.02 -0.17 2.02
C TYR A 300 22.95 0.30 0.87
N TYR A 301 22.84 1.56 0.46
CA TYR A 301 23.72 2.10 -0.59
C TYR A 301 25.19 2.11 -0.15
N ARG A 302 25.49 2.55 1.08
CA ARG A 302 26.83 2.50 1.65
C ARG A 302 27.38 1.08 1.71
N GLN A 303 26.57 0.12 2.16
CA GLN A 303 26.95 -1.29 2.17
C GLN A 303 27.32 -1.80 0.77
N VAL A 304 26.53 -1.46 -0.25
CA VAL A 304 26.78 -1.86 -1.65
C VAL A 304 28.05 -1.23 -2.20
N LEU A 305 28.36 0.02 -1.81
CA LEU A 305 29.56 0.74 -2.22
C LEU A 305 30.81 0.37 -1.40
N GLY A 306 30.68 -0.50 -0.39
CA GLY A 306 31.81 -0.89 0.48
C GLY A 306 32.25 0.20 1.45
N GLU A 307 31.41 1.21 1.69
CA GLU A 307 31.69 2.26 2.66
C GLU A 307 31.41 1.75 4.09
N SER A 308 32.31 2.09 5.04
CA SER A 308 32.10 1.77 6.45
C SER A 308 30.84 2.45 6.98
N LEU A 309 29.99 1.71 7.70
CA LEU A 309 28.88 2.28 8.45
C LEU A 309 29.48 3.05 9.64
N ASP A 310 29.68 4.35 9.51
CA ASP A 310 29.83 5.21 10.66
C ASP A 310 28.50 5.26 11.41
N LEU A 311 28.39 4.45 12.47
CA LEU A 311 27.31 4.45 13.44
C LEU A 311 27.44 5.68 14.36
N ALA A 312 27.42 6.88 13.79
CA ALA A 312 27.47 8.12 14.56
C ALA A 312 26.18 8.94 14.34
N ALA A 313 25.49 9.10 15.47
CA ALA A 313 24.42 10.01 15.87
C ALA A 313 23.00 9.65 15.44
#